data_4817011b5769e714e13961cd23a1613a
#
_entry.id   4817011b5769e714e13961cd23a1613a
#
_cell.length_a   1.000
_cell.length_b   1.000
_cell.length_c   1.000
_cell.angle_alpha   90.00
_cell.angle_beta   90.00
_cell.angle_gamma   90.00
#
_symmetry.space_group_name_H-M   'P 1'
#
loop_
_entity.id
_entity.type
_entity.pdbx_description
1 polymer ?
#
loop_
_entity_poly.entity_id
_entity_poly.type
_entity_poly.pdbx_seq_one_letter_code
_entity_poly.pdbx_strand_id
1 'polypeptide(L)'
;MYEIYTDGSCLGNPGRGGWGVVSDDFKLSGKQCDTTNNAMEMTAILKALEECVKRDIQEVCIFTDSQYVKNGISLWIVKWKKNDWITSTGTPVKNKDLWIAMDEVRNKLKIVEWKWVKAHNGDPKNEEVDTLAYEAAGGTPKTKTPSGTKKQKFYAVVKGCIPGIYTTWDETKTQVDGYPGAVYKSFKTEEEAEEFMNTPV
;
A
#
# COMPACT_ATOMS: atom_id res chain seq x y z
N MET A 1 -11.32 -13.31 -20.61
CA MET A 1 -10.84 -12.09 -19.93
C MET A 1 -9.99 -12.53 -18.76
N TYR A 2 -8.79 -12.02 -18.63
CA TYR A 2 -7.82 -12.40 -17.59
C TYR A 2 -8.14 -11.70 -16.26
N GLU A 3 -8.20 -12.43 -15.15
CA GLU A 3 -8.59 -11.88 -13.85
C GLU A 3 -7.36 -11.59 -12.98
N ILE A 4 -7.28 -10.37 -12.46
CA ILE A 4 -6.19 -9.92 -11.59
C ILE A 4 -6.77 -9.20 -10.38
N TYR A 5 -6.32 -9.60 -9.20
CA TYR A 5 -6.63 -9.00 -7.91
C TYR A 5 -5.48 -8.10 -7.47
N THR A 6 -5.83 -6.92 -6.99
CA THR A 6 -4.86 -5.91 -6.58
C THR A 6 -5.22 -5.34 -5.22
N ASP A 7 -4.23 -5.12 -4.38
CA ASP A 7 -4.39 -4.49 -3.08
C ASP A 7 -3.17 -3.65 -2.69
N GLY A 8 -3.41 -2.63 -1.86
CA GLY A 8 -2.40 -1.77 -1.29
C GLY A 8 -2.55 -1.65 0.22
N SER A 9 -1.47 -1.80 0.95
CA SER A 9 -1.44 -1.69 2.41
C SER A 9 -0.46 -0.62 2.85
N CYS A 10 -0.78 0.08 3.94
CA CYS A 10 0.12 1.07 4.53
C CYS A 10 0.13 0.96 6.05
N LEU A 11 1.29 0.70 6.62
CA LEU A 11 1.51 0.64 8.07
C LEU A 11 1.77 2.06 8.58
N GLY A 12 0.69 2.70 9.10
CA GLY A 12 0.62 4.15 9.27
C GLY A 12 0.20 4.83 7.96
N ASN A 13 -0.44 5.99 7.98
CA ASN A 13 -0.93 6.66 6.77
C ASN A 13 -0.75 8.18 6.88
N PRO A 14 0.40 8.75 6.42
CA PRO A 14 1.48 8.13 5.64
C PRO A 14 2.34 7.16 6.44
N GLY A 15 3.02 6.24 5.72
CA GLY A 15 3.86 5.23 6.33
C GLY A 15 4.57 4.33 5.35
N ARG A 16 5.11 3.24 5.87
CA ARG A 16 5.65 2.18 5.02
C ARG A 16 4.51 1.43 4.36
N GLY A 17 4.50 1.41 3.05
CA GLY A 17 3.49 0.74 2.26
C GLY A 17 4.00 -0.50 1.54
N GLY A 18 3.06 -1.36 1.22
CA GLY A 18 3.23 -2.50 0.35
C GLY A 18 2.09 -2.60 -0.65
N TRP A 19 2.35 -3.21 -1.77
CA TRP A 19 1.35 -3.49 -2.78
C TRP A 19 1.45 -4.95 -3.22
N GLY A 20 0.34 -5.51 -3.61
CA GLY A 20 0.21 -6.88 -4.09
C GLY A 20 -0.60 -6.98 -5.37
N VAL A 21 -0.28 -7.97 -6.18
CA VAL A 21 -0.99 -8.37 -7.40
C VAL A 21 -1.06 -9.88 -7.43
N VAL A 22 -2.23 -10.45 -7.62
CA VAL A 22 -2.46 -11.90 -7.70
C VAL A 22 -3.30 -12.23 -8.91
N SER A 23 -2.83 -13.19 -9.70
CA SER A 23 -3.57 -13.84 -10.79
C SER A 23 -3.35 -15.34 -10.71
N ASP A 24 -3.94 -16.11 -11.63
CA ASP A 24 -3.72 -17.56 -11.68
C ASP A 24 -2.27 -17.92 -12.06
N ASP A 25 -1.62 -17.10 -12.89
CA ASP A 25 -0.32 -17.41 -13.50
C ASP A 25 0.85 -16.64 -12.88
N PHE A 26 0.59 -15.58 -12.11
CA PHE A 26 1.65 -14.80 -11.49
C PHE A 26 1.21 -14.06 -10.23
N LYS A 27 2.17 -13.76 -9.38
CA LYS A 27 2.03 -12.91 -8.20
C LYS A 27 3.18 -11.91 -8.18
N LEU A 28 2.86 -10.66 -7.87
CA LEU A 28 3.83 -9.58 -7.73
C LEU A 28 3.59 -8.86 -6.41
N SER A 29 4.65 -8.38 -5.81
CA SER A 29 4.55 -7.50 -4.65
C SER A 29 5.75 -6.57 -4.58
N GLY A 30 5.61 -5.51 -3.84
CA GLY A 30 6.70 -4.58 -3.58
C GLY A 30 6.36 -3.63 -2.45
N LYS A 31 7.38 -2.87 -2.01
CA LYS A 31 7.28 -1.97 -0.87
C LYS A 31 7.74 -0.57 -1.24
N GLN A 32 7.25 0.41 -0.47
CA GLN A 32 7.66 1.80 -0.56
C GLN A 32 7.65 2.42 0.84
N CYS A 33 8.73 3.13 1.20
CA CYS A 33 8.76 3.95 2.42
C CYS A 33 8.04 5.27 2.16
N ASP A 34 7.44 5.84 3.20
CA ASP A 34 6.78 7.14 3.19
C ASP A 34 5.75 7.28 2.06
N THR A 35 4.71 6.51 2.17
CA THR A 35 3.60 6.46 1.20
C THR A 35 2.24 6.47 1.90
N THR A 36 1.17 6.41 1.14
CA THR A 36 -0.20 6.33 1.64
C THR A 36 -0.91 5.07 1.14
N ASN A 37 -1.95 4.64 1.84
CA ASN A 37 -2.75 3.50 1.40
C ASN A 37 -3.24 3.68 -0.05
N ASN A 38 -3.83 4.84 -0.36
CA ASN A 38 -4.30 5.11 -1.72
C ASN A 38 -3.19 5.04 -2.78
N ALA A 39 -1.98 5.50 -2.47
CA ALA A 39 -0.86 5.41 -3.39
C ALA A 39 -0.44 3.95 -3.63
N MET A 40 -0.50 3.09 -2.60
CA MET A 40 -0.19 1.66 -2.74
C MET A 40 -1.25 0.91 -3.54
N GLU A 41 -2.53 1.18 -3.31
CA GLU A 41 -3.64 0.69 -4.12
C GLU A 41 -3.47 1.02 -5.61
N MET A 42 -3.14 2.28 -5.91
CA MET A 42 -2.86 2.73 -7.28
C MET A 42 -1.63 2.06 -7.86
N THR A 43 -0.57 1.91 -7.06
CA THR A 43 0.66 1.25 -7.49
C THR A 43 0.42 -0.22 -7.82
N ALA A 44 -0.38 -0.93 -7.02
CA ALA A 44 -0.77 -2.31 -7.29
C ALA A 44 -1.43 -2.46 -8.68
N ILE A 45 -2.39 -1.59 -8.97
CA ILE A 45 -3.09 -1.58 -10.26
C ILE A 45 -2.12 -1.23 -11.40
N LEU A 46 -1.28 -0.21 -11.23
CA LEU A 46 -0.29 0.16 -12.24
C LEU A 46 0.63 -1.03 -12.55
N LYS A 47 1.13 -1.73 -11.54
CA LYS A 47 2.00 -2.91 -11.70
C LYS A 47 1.27 -4.08 -12.36
N ALA A 48 -0.01 -4.27 -12.08
CA ALA A 48 -0.84 -5.25 -12.76
C ALA A 48 -0.98 -4.95 -14.27
N LEU A 49 -1.29 -3.70 -14.62
CA LEU A 49 -1.41 -3.28 -16.02
C LEU A 49 -0.08 -3.36 -16.78
N GLU A 50 1.03 -2.94 -16.15
CA GLU A 50 2.38 -3.07 -16.73
C GLU A 50 2.74 -4.52 -17.02
N GLU A 51 2.42 -5.45 -16.13
CA GLU A 51 2.67 -6.88 -16.32
C GLU A 51 1.76 -7.46 -17.43
N CYS A 52 0.52 -6.99 -17.56
CA CYS A 52 -0.34 -7.36 -18.69
C CYS A 52 0.28 -6.96 -20.03
N VAL A 53 0.76 -5.72 -20.16
CA VAL A 53 1.44 -5.26 -21.37
C VAL A 53 2.67 -6.11 -21.67
N LYS A 54 3.49 -6.40 -20.66
CA LYS A 54 4.70 -7.22 -20.79
C LYS A 54 4.41 -8.65 -21.26
N ARG A 55 3.27 -9.22 -20.83
CA ARG A 55 2.84 -10.59 -21.17
C ARG A 55 1.93 -10.65 -22.40
N ASP A 56 1.69 -9.53 -23.06
CA ASP A 56 0.74 -9.40 -24.18
C ASP A 56 -0.70 -9.84 -23.84
N ILE A 57 -1.11 -9.65 -22.58
CA ILE A 57 -2.49 -9.86 -22.11
C ILE A 57 -3.30 -8.64 -22.49
N GLN A 58 -4.18 -8.76 -23.49
CA GLN A 58 -4.92 -7.64 -24.08
C GLN A 58 -6.28 -7.36 -23.44
N GLU A 59 -6.86 -8.35 -22.74
CA GLU A 59 -8.19 -8.27 -22.14
C GLU A 59 -8.12 -8.69 -20.67
N VAL A 60 -8.32 -7.73 -19.76
CA VAL A 60 -8.14 -7.93 -18.32
C VAL A 60 -9.31 -7.39 -17.51
N CYS A 61 -9.67 -8.10 -16.45
CA CYS A 61 -10.57 -7.64 -15.41
C CYS A 61 -9.77 -7.43 -14.13
N ILE A 62 -9.68 -6.19 -13.66
CA ILE A 62 -9.01 -5.82 -12.42
C ILE A 62 -10.03 -5.80 -11.27
N PHE A 63 -9.74 -6.60 -10.24
CA PHE A 63 -10.48 -6.64 -8.99
C PHE A 63 -9.74 -5.82 -7.94
N THR A 64 -10.43 -4.88 -7.31
CA THR A 64 -9.90 -4.03 -6.24
C THR A 64 -11.00 -3.71 -5.23
N ASP A 65 -10.67 -3.62 -3.95
CA ASP A 65 -11.57 -3.14 -2.91
C ASP A 65 -11.50 -1.61 -2.71
N SER A 66 -10.60 -0.94 -3.41
CA SER A 66 -10.47 0.51 -3.41
C SER A 66 -11.54 1.18 -4.29
N GLN A 67 -12.61 1.66 -3.68
CA GLN A 67 -13.61 2.48 -4.39
C GLN A 67 -13.00 3.79 -4.92
N TYR A 68 -12.03 4.35 -4.21
CA TYR A 68 -11.31 5.55 -4.64
C TYR A 68 -10.63 5.34 -5.98
N VAL A 69 -9.86 4.27 -6.12
CA VAL A 69 -9.12 4.00 -7.36
C VAL A 69 -10.07 3.62 -8.49
N LYS A 70 -11.04 2.74 -8.22
CA LYS A 70 -12.05 2.36 -9.23
C LYS A 70 -12.79 3.58 -9.77
N ASN A 71 -13.32 4.45 -8.90
CA ASN A 71 -14.05 5.63 -9.33
C ASN A 71 -13.14 6.66 -10.03
N GLY A 72 -11.91 6.81 -9.56
CA GLY A 72 -10.92 7.69 -10.14
C GLY A 72 -10.63 7.35 -11.60
N ILE A 73 -10.28 6.11 -11.87
CA ILE A 73 -9.89 5.68 -13.23
C ILE A 73 -11.09 5.53 -14.17
N SER A 74 -12.29 5.20 -13.64
CA SER A 74 -13.48 5.00 -14.46
C SER A 74 -14.26 6.28 -14.73
N LEU A 75 -14.31 7.21 -13.77
CA LEU A 75 -15.23 8.35 -13.81
C LEU A 75 -14.51 9.71 -13.75
N TRP A 76 -13.55 9.87 -12.83
CA TRP A 76 -13.02 11.19 -12.52
C TRP A 76 -11.87 11.61 -13.44
N ILE A 77 -11.07 10.67 -13.90
CA ILE A 77 -9.86 10.94 -14.70
C ILE A 77 -10.16 11.75 -15.97
N VAL A 78 -11.31 11.49 -16.60
CA VAL A 78 -11.73 12.21 -17.81
C VAL A 78 -11.97 13.71 -17.50
N LYS A 79 -12.56 14.01 -16.34
CA LYS A 79 -12.78 15.38 -15.88
C LYS A 79 -11.47 16.04 -15.48
N TRP A 80 -10.60 15.33 -14.76
CA TRP A 80 -9.32 15.86 -14.34
C TRP A 80 -8.41 16.21 -15.52
N LYS A 81 -8.36 15.36 -16.53
CA LYS A 81 -7.60 15.63 -17.77
C LYS A 81 -8.09 16.88 -18.48
N LYS A 82 -9.39 17.14 -18.49
CA LYS A 82 -9.99 18.34 -19.11
C LYS A 82 -9.81 19.61 -18.27
N ASN A 83 -9.54 19.47 -16.99
CA ASN A 83 -9.41 20.58 -16.03
C ASN A 83 -7.98 20.69 -15.48
N ASP A 84 -6.98 20.42 -16.30
CA ASP A 84 -5.54 20.53 -15.99
C ASP A 84 -5.14 19.89 -14.65
N TRP A 85 -5.80 18.77 -14.30
CA TRP A 85 -5.58 18.04 -13.05
C TRP A 85 -5.93 18.84 -11.78
N ILE A 86 -6.89 19.72 -11.89
CA ILE A 86 -7.48 20.45 -10.77
C ILE A 86 -8.82 19.85 -10.40
N THR A 87 -9.08 19.68 -9.10
CA THR A 87 -10.36 19.19 -8.58
C THR A 87 -11.44 20.25 -8.71
N SER A 88 -12.70 19.88 -8.49
CA SER A 88 -13.83 20.82 -8.46
C SER A 88 -13.74 21.87 -7.35
N THR A 89 -12.91 21.62 -6.33
CA THR A 89 -12.63 22.55 -5.22
C THR A 89 -11.41 23.45 -5.47
N GLY A 90 -10.80 23.39 -6.67
CA GLY A 90 -9.66 24.23 -7.04
C GLY A 90 -8.29 23.73 -6.50
N THR A 91 -8.23 22.52 -5.96
CA THR A 91 -6.97 21.93 -5.46
C THR A 91 -6.36 20.96 -6.47
N PRO A 92 -5.03 20.81 -6.54
CA PRO A 92 -4.40 19.78 -7.37
C PRO A 92 -4.89 18.38 -7.02
N VAL A 93 -5.08 17.55 -8.05
CA VAL A 93 -5.44 16.13 -7.85
C VAL A 93 -4.29 15.40 -7.16
N LYS A 94 -4.58 14.75 -6.04
CA LYS A 94 -3.59 13.92 -5.32
C LYS A 94 -3.15 12.73 -6.17
N ASN A 95 -1.89 12.32 -6.04
CA ASN A 95 -1.30 11.21 -6.78
C ASN A 95 -1.41 11.34 -8.32
N LYS A 96 -1.35 12.59 -8.83
CA LYS A 96 -1.50 12.91 -10.26
C LYS A 96 -0.62 12.03 -11.15
N ASP A 97 0.65 11.85 -10.78
CA ASP A 97 1.61 11.08 -11.59
C ASP A 97 1.20 9.61 -11.72
N LEU A 98 0.66 9.01 -10.64
CA LEU A 98 0.13 7.65 -10.67
C LEU A 98 -1.11 7.54 -11.57
N TRP A 99 -2.01 8.54 -11.53
CA TRP A 99 -3.18 8.57 -12.41
C TRP A 99 -2.78 8.65 -13.88
N ILE A 100 -1.81 9.49 -14.21
CA ILE A 100 -1.29 9.62 -15.58
C ILE A 100 -0.68 8.30 -16.03
N ALA A 101 0.21 7.71 -15.24
CA ALA A 101 0.87 6.45 -15.55
C ALA A 101 -0.14 5.30 -15.75
N MET A 102 -1.14 5.20 -14.88
CA MET A 102 -2.20 4.19 -15.00
C MET A 102 -3.01 4.36 -16.29
N ASP A 103 -3.39 5.59 -16.65
CA ASP A 103 -4.15 5.87 -17.87
C ASP A 103 -3.33 5.56 -19.13
N GLU A 104 -2.05 5.91 -19.14
CA GLU A 104 -1.14 5.61 -20.26
C GLU A 104 -0.97 4.11 -20.50
N VAL A 105 -0.78 3.34 -19.41
CA VAL A 105 -0.61 1.88 -19.53
C VAL A 105 -1.92 1.20 -19.91
N ARG A 106 -3.04 1.62 -19.29
CA ARG A 106 -4.38 1.12 -19.61
C ARG A 106 -4.70 1.27 -21.11
N ASN A 107 -4.34 2.41 -21.72
CA ASN A 107 -4.61 2.69 -23.13
C ASN A 107 -3.80 1.80 -24.12
N LYS A 108 -2.84 1.03 -23.61
CA LYS A 108 -2.10 0.02 -24.40
C LYS A 108 -2.83 -1.33 -24.47
N LEU A 109 -3.87 -1.52 -23.67
CA LEU A 109 -4.67 -2.74 -23.59
C LEU A 109 -5.99 -2.55 -24.36
N LYS A 110 -6.52 -3.62 -24.94
CA LYS A 110 -7.78 -3.58 -25.72
C LYS A 110 -8.99 -3.40 -24.82
N ILE A 111 -9.08 -4.18 -23.75
CA ILE A 111 -10.21 -4.16 -22.80
C ILE A 111 -9.66 -4.21 -21.38
N VAL A 112 -10.08 -3.24 -20.57
CA VAL A 112 -9.84 -3.23 -19.11
C VAL A 112 -11.16 -3.02 -18.41
N GLU A 113 -11.64 -4.04 -17.71
CA GLU A 113 -12.79 -3.95 -16.83
C GLU A 113 -12.36 -3.71 -15.38
N TRP A 114 -13.16 -2.98 -14.65
CA TRP A 114 -12.92 -2.64 -13.25
C TRP A 114 -14.02 -3.21 -12.38
N LYS A 115 -13.70 -4.15 -11.52
CA LYS A 115 -14.65 -4.73 -10.55
C LYS A 115 -14.26 -4.36 -9.13
N TRP A 116 -15.21 -3.82 -8.43
CA TRP A 116 -15.07 -3.62 -6.99
C TRP A 116 -15.45 -4.90 -6.25
N VAL A 117 -14.61 -5.29 -5.31
CA VAL A 117 -14.86 -6.39 -4.37
C VAL A 117 -14.94 -5.82 -2.96
N LYS A 118 -15.70 -6.45 -2.10
CA LYS A 118 -15.75 -6.05 -0.70
C LYS A 118 -14.54 -6.63 0.03
N ALA A 119 -13.80 -5.78 0.75
CA ALA A 119 -12.71 -6.23 1.61
C ALA A 119 -13.16 -7.31 2.60
N HIS A 120 -12.33 -8.33 2.83
CA HIS A 120 -12.54 -9.39 3.82
C HIS A 120 -13.90 -10.12 3.72
N ASN A 121 -14.35 -10.43 2.52
CA ASN A 121 -15.64 -11.08 2.29
C ASN A 121 -15.56 -12.58 1.99
N GLY A 122 -14.39 -13.20 2.16
CA GLY A 122 -14.18 -14.62 1.92
C GLY A 122 -13.80 -14.96 0.47
N ASP A 123 -13.53 -13.99 -0.40
CA ASP A 123 -12.93 -14.25 -1.71
C ASP A 123 -11.45 -14.64 -1.53
N PRO A 124 -11.05 -15.88 -1.88
CA PRO A 124 -9.71 -16.39 -1.58
C PRO A 124 -8.59 -15.57 -2.23
N LYS A 125 -8.79 -15.07 -3.46
CA LYS A 125 -7.78 -14.28 -4.17
C LYS A 125 -7.67 -12.87 -3.61
N ASN A 126 -8.81 -12.29 -3.17
CA ASN A 126 -8.80 -11.00 -2.51
C ASN A 126 -8.12 -11.06 -1.14
N GLU A 127 -8.35 -12.13 -0.37
CA GLU A 127 -7.65 -12.33 0.91
C GLU A 127 -6.16 -12.63 0.72
N GLU A 128 -5.81 -13.31 -0.35
CA GLU A 128 -4.42 -13.58 -0.69
C GLU A 128 -3.66 -12.30 -1.06
N VAL A 129 -4.25 -11.43 -1.89
CA VAL A 129 -3.60 -10.18 -2.30
C VAL A 129 -3.49 -9.18 -1.15
N ASP A 130 -4.50 -9.11 -0.24
CA ASP A 130 -4.44 -8.34 1.00
C ASP A 130 -3.26 -8.79 1.88
N THR A 131 -3.13 -10.10 2.09
CA THR A 131 -2.00 -10.67 2.83
C THR A 131 -0.66 -10.31 2.17
N LEU A 132 -0.57 -10.45 0.86
CA LEU A 132 0.64 -10.17 0.10
C LEU A 132 1.05 -8.69 0.19
N ALA A 133 0.09 -7.76 0.09
CA ALA A 133 0.32 -6.33 0.24
C ALA A 133 0.75 -5.97 1.67
N TYR A 134 0.09 -6.55 2.67
CA TYR A 134 0.41 -6.35 4.09
C TYR A 134 1.82 -6.85 4.45
N GLU A 135 2.20 -8.05 3.99
CA GLU A 135 3.55 -8.60 4.17
C GLU A 135 4.61 -7.75 3.45
N ALA A 136 4.31 -7.29 2.25
CA ALA A 136 5.21 -6.40 1.50
C ALA A 136 5.44 -5.06 2.22
N ALA A 137 4.42 -4.52 2.91
CA ALA A 137 4.56 -3.36 3.79
C ALA A 137 5.45 -3.63 5.01
N GLY A 138 5.75 -4.89 5.30
CA GLY A 138 6.51 -5.36 6.46
C GLY A 138 5.61 -5.77 7.62
N GLY A 139 4.32 -5.96 7.38
CA GLY A 139 3.41 -6.57 8.32
C GLY A 139 3.72 -8.05 8.49
N THR A 140 3.55 -8.57 9.68
CA THR A 140 3.62 -10.01 9.94
C THR A 140 2.21 -10.58 9.96
N PRO A 141 1.94 -11.69 9.23
CA PRO A 141 0.64 -12.34 9.28
C PRO A 141 0.26 -12.65 10.74
N LYS A 142 -0.93 -12.26 11.13
CA LYS A 142 -1.46 -12.66 12.46
C LYS A 142 -1.64 -14.16 12.49
N THR A 143 -0.58 -14.93 12.74
CA THR A 143 -0.73 -16.31 13.20
C THR A 143 -1.48 -16.27 14.52
N LYS A 144 -2.63 -16.92 14.58
CA LYS A 144 -3.39 -17.14 15.82
C LYS A 144 -2.51 -17.97 16.77
N THR A 145 -1.70 -17.28 17.58
CA THR A 145 -0.99 -17.90 18.70
C THR A 145 -1.66 -17.46 19.99
N PRO A 146 -1.95 -18.37 20.96
CA PRO A 146 -2.60 -18.01 22.20
C PRO A 146 -1.72 -17.07 23.03
N SER A 147 -2.34 -16.05 23.60
CA SER A 147 -1.72 -15.01 24.39
C SER A 147 -0.97 -15.56 25.60
N GLY A 148 0.35 -15.47 25.57
CA GLY A 148 1.12 -15.40 26.80
C GLY A 148 1.40 -13.92 27.12
N THR A 149 1.12 -13.51 28.34
CA THR A 149 1.36 -12.15 28.86
C THR A 149 2.83 -11.75 28.72
N LYS A 150 3.23 -11.17 27.59
CA LYS A 150 4.50 -10.48 27.45
C LYS A 150 4.34 -9.06 27.97
N LYS A 151 5.21 -8.65 28.89
CA LYS A 151 5.30 -7.25 29.34
C LYS A 151 5.44 -6.35 28.11
N GLN A 152 4.53 -5.40 27.97
CA GLN A 152 4.52 -4.43 26.86
C GLN A 152 5.86 -3.71 26.82
N LYS A 153 6.45 -3.54 25.65
CA LYS A 153 7.64 -2.73 25.41
C LYS A 153 7.28 -1.60 24.46
N PHE A 154 7.95 -0.50 24.60
CA PHE A 154 7.85 0.66 23.74
C PHE A 154 9.15 0.82 22.97
N TYR A 155 9.06 1.10 21.68
CA TYR A 155 10.20 1.25 20.79
C TYR A 155 10.16 2.65 20.18
N ALA A 156 11.12 3.48 20.53
CA ALA A 156 11.27 4.81 19.94
C ALA A 156 12.16 4.73 18.70
N VAL A 157 11.67 5.21 17.58
CA VAL A 157 12.39 5.36 16.31
C VAL A 157 12.61 6.84 16.06
N VAL A 158 13.83 7.32 16.26
CA VAL A 158 14.21 8.73 15.99
C VAL A 158 14.51 8.92 14.51
N LYS A 159 15.12 7.90 13.87
CA LYS A 159 15.45 7.93 12.46
C LYS A 159 15.10 6.59 11.82
N GLY A 160 14.17 6.60 10.88
CA GLY A 160 13.60 5.45 10.19
C GLY A 160 12.68 5.90 9.07
N CYS A 161 11.93 4.99 8.47
CA CYS A 161 10.91 5.33 7.45
C CYS A 161 9.89 6.32 8.01
N ILE A 162 9.41 6.06 9.24
CA ILE A 162 8.60 7.01 10.01
C ILE A 162 9.15 7.06 11.43
N PRO A 163 9.61 8.23 11.91
CA PRO A 163 9.92 8.44 13.31
C PRO A 163 8.65 8.33 14.17
N GLY A 164 8.74 7.68 15.33
CA GLY A 164 7.59 7.51 16.23
C GLY A 164 7.84 6.48 17.32
N ILE A 165 6.83 6.29 18.19
CA ILE A 165 6.84 5.28 19.24
C ILE A 165 5.93 4.13 18.85
N TYR A 166 6.46 2.90 18.90
CA TYR A 166 5.79 1.67 18.51
C TYR A 166 5.68 0.72 19.68
N THR A 167 4.64 -0.10 19.72
CA THR A 167 4.38 -1.02 20.83
C THR A 167 4.81 -2.44 20.56
N THR A 168 5.18 -2.76 19.32
CA THR A 168 5.68 -4.07 18.89
C THR A 168 7.02 -3.96 18.16
N TRP A 169 7.84 -5.02 18.27
CA TRP A 169 9.08 -5.09 17.51
C TRP A 169 8.83 -5.18 16.00
N ASP A 170 7.76 -5.84 15.60
CA ASP A 170 7.43 -6.03 14.20
C ASP A 170 7.11 -4.69 13.51
N GLU A 171 6.31 -3.83 14.16
CA GLU A 171 6.07 -2.46 13.70
C GLU A 171 7.36 -1.64 13.63
N THR A 172 8.20 -1.72 14.66
CA THR A 172 9.49 -1.02 14.72
C THR A 172 10.42 -1.47 13.61
N LYS A 173 10.56 -2.78 13.43
CA LYS A 173 11.41 -3.38 12.40
C LYS A 173 11.04 -2.87 11.02
N THR A 174 9.75 -2.70 10.74
CA THR A 174 9.30 -2.18 9.45
C THR A 174 9.78 -0.75 9.18
N GLN A 175 10.04 0.03 10.23
CA GLN A 175 10.50 1.42 10.10
C GLN A 175 12.02 1.54 9.96
N VAL A 176 12.77 0.57 10.46
CA VAL A 176 14.23 0.66 10.53
C VAL A 176 14.95 -0.29 9.57
N ASP A 177 14.29 -1.36 9.14
CA ASP A 177 14.86 -2.38 8.27
C ASP A 177 15.10 -1.81 6.86
N GLY A 178 16.38 -1.81 6.43
CA GLY A 178 16.80 -1.25 5.15
C GLY A 178 16.84 0.28 5.10
N TYR A 179 16.63 0.97 6.23
CA TYR A 179 16.75 2.43 6.27
C TYR A 179 18.19 2.84 6.65
N PRO A 180 18.92 3.58 5.80
CA PRO A 180 20.32 3.96 6.06
C PRO A 180 20.43 4.87 7.29
N GLY A 181 21.21 4.44 8.30
CA GLY A 181 21.44 5.22 9.49
C GLY A 181 20.23 5.28 10.45
N ALA A 182 19.41 4.25 10.48
CA ALA A 182 18.29 4.13 11.42
C ALA A 182 18.75 4.26 12.88
N VAL A 183 18.01 5.05 13.68
CA VAL A 183 18.23 5.25 15.11
C VAL A 183 16.97 4.88 15.86
N TYR A 184 17.05 3.84 16.68
CA TYR A 184 15.93 3.36 17.48
C TYR A 184 16.40 2.69 18.78
N LYS A 185 15.49 2.64 19.77
CA LYS A 185 15.76 1.99 21.07
C LYS A 185 14.47 1.49 21.70
N SER A 186 14.54 0.41 22.50
CA SER A 186 13.38 -0.14 23.23
C SER A 186 13.38 0.28 24.69
N PHE A 187 12.18 0.54 25.24
CA PHE A 187 11.94 1.02 26.60
C PHE A 187 10.87 0.18 27.29
N LYS A 188 10.74 0.33 28.61
CA LYS A 188 9.74 -0.37 29.42
C LYS A 188 8.47 0.46 29.61
N THR A 189 8.56 1.78 29.46
CA THR A 189 7.45 2.72 29.58
C THR A 189 7.41 3.64 28.35
N GLU A 190 6.27 4.26 28.12
CA GLU A 190 6.05 5.19 27.03
C GLU A 190 6.78 6.51 27.28
N GLU A 191 6.79 6.96 28.55
CA GLU A 191 7.47 8.18 28.96
C GLU A 191 8.98 8.13 28.67
N GLU A 192 9.65 6.99 28.95
CA GLU A 192 11.06 6.81 28.61
C GLU A 192 11.31 6.86 27.09
N ALA A 193 10.36 6.36 26.30
CA ALA A 193 10.44 6.38 24.84
C ALA A 193 10.24 7.81 24.30
N GLU A 194 9.32 8.58 24.87
CA GLU A 194 9.10 10.00 24.52
C GLU A 194 10.32 10.86 24.86
N GLU A 195 10.93 10.66 26.03
CA GLU A 195 12.15 11.37 26.43
C GLU A 195 13.30 11.12 25.44
N PHE A 196 13.45 9.87 24.98
CA PHE A 196 14.45 9.53 23.96
C PHE A 196 14.16 10.17 22.61
N MET A 197 12.90 10.28 22.21
CA MET A 197 12.50 10.95 20.95
C MET A 197 12.82 12.46 20.98
N ASN A 198 12.75 13.08 22.14
CA ASN A 198 13.02 14.51 22.34
C ASN A 198 14.50 14.84 22.57
N THR A 199 15.38 13.84 22.68
CA THR A 199 16.82 14.04 22.84
C THR A 199 17.46 14.34 21.46
N PRO A 200 18.15 15.48 21.30
CA PRO A 200 18.84 15.78 20.03
C PRO A 200 19.93 14.75 19.76
N VAL A 201 19.87 14.11 18.58
CA VAL A 201 20.83 13.14 18.06
C VAL A 201 21.65 13.75 16.93
#